data_ebafdfaab2e7d085829df969f195421b
#
_entry.id   ebafdfaab2e7d085829df969f195421b
#
_cell.length_a   1.000
_cell.length_b   1.000
_cell.length_c   1.000
_cell.angle_alpha   90.00
_cell.angle_beta   90.00
_cell.angle_gamma   90.00
#
_symmetry.space_group_name_H-M   'P 1'
#
loop_
_entity.id
_entity.type
_entity.pdbx_description
1 polymer ?
#
loop_
_entity_poly.entity_id
_entity_poly.type
_entity_poly.pdbx_seq_one_letter_code
_entity_poly.pdbx_strand_id
1 'polypeptide(L)'
;QAPLNQIRAILSLVTRVSYFKVVAEGSGISYNHRYTTGGVSRIITLPIGYGDGYRRGLSNLGEVIVRGHKYKIAGSICMDMLMVDLGATGEAYVGDRVILIGKQGVEEILISQLALKLNSIIYEVLVGFNERIPRVII
;
A
#
# COMPACT_ATOMS: atom_id res chain seq x y z
N GLN A 1 -3.19 19.29 30.20
CA GLN A 1 -2.77 18.22 29.26
C GLN A 1 -4.00 17.55 28.63
N ALA A 2 -4.02 17.43 27.31
CA ALA A 2 -5.05 16.67 26.64
C ALA A 2 -4.92 15.17 27.04
N PRO A 3 -6.02 14.47 27.31
CA PRO A 3 -5.98 13.03 27.55
C PRO A 3 -5.36 12.31 26.35
N LEU A 4 -4.57 11.25 26.59
CA LEU A 4 -3.89 10.48 25.54
C LEU A 4 -4.88 9.93 24.49
N ASN A 5 -6.12 9.70 24.85
CA ASN A 5 -7.15 9.25 23.92
C ASN A 5 -7.60 10.32 22.90
N GLN A 6 -7.15 11.55 23.07
CA GLN A 6 -7.40 12.64 22.10
C GLN A 6 -6.24 12.82 21.09
N ILE A 7 -5.14 12.10 21.27
CA ILE A 7 -4.02 12.14 20.34
C ILE A 7 -4.38 11.30 19.12
N ARG A 8 -4.31 11.92 17.95
CA ARG A 8 -4.60 11.27 16.67
C ARG A 8 -3.39 11.31 15.76
N ALA A 9 -3.20 10.24 15.00
CA ALA A 9 -2.21 10.23 13.91
C ALA A 9 -2.65 11.23 12.83
N ILE A 10 -1.72 12.08 12.42
CA ILE A 10 -1.99 13.12 11.43
C ILE A 10 -1.41 12.81 10.05
N LEU A 11 -0.55 11.80 9.96
CA LEU A 11 0.07 11.41 8.70
C LEU A 11 -0.84 10.49 7.90
N SER A 12 -1.04 10.83 6.64
CA SER A 12 -1.58 9.92 5.64
C SER A 12 -0.60 9.79 4.49
N LEU A 13 -0.44 8.57 3.98
CA LEU A 13 0.33 8.28 2.77
C LEU A 13 -0.63 7.78 1.71
N VAL A 14 -0.69 8.51 0.60
CA VAL A 14 -1.68 8.31 -0.45
C VAL A 14 -1.00 8.25 -1.80
N THR A 15 -1.48 7.37 -2.67
CA THR A 15 -1.10 7.30 -4.08
C THR A 15 -2.33 7.14 -4.95
N ARG A 16 -2.14 6.89 -6.24
CA ARG A 16 -3.22 6.65 -7.18
C ARG A 16 -2.92 5.43 -8.04
N VAL A 17 -3.95 4.78 -8.52
CA VAL A 17 -3.80 3.68 -9.48
C VAL A 17 -3.21 4.24 -10.77
N SER A 18 -2.07 3.69 -11.20
CA SER A 18 -1.41 4.07 -12.45
C SER A 18 -1.69 3.09 -13.61
N TYR A 19 -2.02 1.84 -13.28
CA TYR A 19 -2.28 0.80 -14.26
C TYR A 19 -3.23 -0.25 -13.69
N PHE A 20 -4.04 -0.85 -14.56
CA PHE A 20 -4.99 -1.90 -14.22
C PHE A 20 -4.96 -2.99 -15.29
N LYS A 21 -4.96 -4.25 -14.87
CA LYS A 21 -5.08 -5.39 -15.79
C LYS A 21 -5.82 -6.54 -15.12
N VAL A 22 -6.45 -7.38 -15.94
CA VAL A 22 -7.01 -8.66 -15.53
C VAL A 22 -6.05 -9.76 -15.97
N VAL A 23 -5.71 -10.66 -15.06
CA VAL A 23 -4.79 -11.77 -15.32
C VAL A 23 -5.45 -13.12 -15.02
N ALA A 24 -4.98 -14.15 -15.73
CA ALA A 24 -5.46 -15.51 -15.53
C ALA A 24 -4.94 -16.10 -14.20
N GLU A 25 -5.62 -17.14 -13.72
CA GLU A 25 -5.13 -17.97 -12.62
C GLU A 25 -3.71 -18.45 -12.89
N GLY A 26 -2.88 -18.49 -11.87
CA GLY A 26 -1.49 -18.93 -11.97
C GLY A 26 -0.53 -17.90 -12.53
N SER A 27 -0.98 -16.66 -12.74
CA SER A 27 -0.11 -15.60 -13.23
C SER A 27 0.87 -15.13 -12.15
N GLY A 28 2.16 -15.03 -12.52
CA GLY A 28 3.19 -14.47 -11.66
C GLY A 28 3.11 -12.94 -11.63
N ILE A 29 3.20 -12.37 -10.44
CA ILE A 29 3.12 -10.93 -10.22
C ILE A 29 4.43 -10.43 -9.66
N SER A 30 4.89 -9.29 -10.20
CA SER A 30 6.08 -8.59 -9.76
C SER A 30 7.39 -9.34 -10.01
N TYR A 31 8.47 -8.81 -9.48
CA TYR A 31 9.81 -9.32 -9.70
C TYR A 31 10.01 -10.71 -9.09
N ASN A 32 10.64 -11.62 -9.84
CA ASN A 32 10.87 -13.02 -9.45
C ASN A 32 9.58 -13.82 -9.18
N HIS A 33 8.42 -13.35 -9.62
CA HIS A 33 7.14 -14.05 -9.45
C HIS A 33 6.91 -14.54 -8.01
N ARG A 34 7.23 -13.71 -7.01
CA ARG A 34 7.05 -14.05 -5.58
C ARG A 34 5.60 -14.12 -5.15
N TYR A 35 4.71 -13.84 -6.05
CA TYR A 35 3.27 -13.97 -5.87
C TYR A 35 2.66 -14.60 -7.11
N THR A 36 1.75 -15.53 -6.92
CA THR A 36 1.02 -16.20 -8.00
C THR A 36 -0.47 -16.08 -7.73
N THR A 37 -1.25 -15.68 -8.73
CA THR A 37 -2.69 -15.50 -8.57
C THR A 37 -3.39 -16.83 -8.36
N GLY A 38 -4.31 -16.88 -7.38
CA GLY A 38 -5.09 -18.09 -7.06
C GLY A 38 -6.36 -18.25 -7.90
N GLY A 39 -6.63 -17.31 -8.80
CA GLY A 39 -7.77 -17.30 -9.70
C GLY A 39 -7.62 -16.16 -10.69
N VAL A 40 -8.61 -15.95 -11.55
CA VAL A 40 -8.68 -14.75 -12.39
C VAL A 40 -8.68 -13.55 -11.44
N SER A 41 -7.74 -12.64 -11.62
CA SER A 41 -7.51 -11.55 -10.67
C SER A 41 -7.36 -10.21 -11.38
N ARG A 42 -7.85 -9.17 -10.72
CA ARG A 42 -7.66 -7.78 -11.13
C ARG A 42 -6.47 -7.21 -10.38
N ILE A 43 -5.44 -6.84 -11.14
CA ILE A 43 -4.18 -6.35 -10.60
C ILE A 43 -4.05 -4.87 -10.90
N ILE A 44 -3.76 -4.09 -9.87
CA ILE A 44 -3.44 -2.67 -10.03
C ILE A 44 -1.96 -2.44 -9.74
N THR A 45 -1.40 -1.44 -10.41
CA THR A 45 -0.05 -0.94 -10.16
C THR A 45 -0.14 0.42 -9.51
N LEU A 46 0.66 0.62 -8.48
CA LEU A 46 0.78 1.88 -7.75
C LEU A 46 2.19 2.43 -7.93
N PRO A 47 2.33 3.74 -8.28
CA PRO A 47 3.63 4.36 -8.56
C PRO A 47 4.34 4.79 -7.27
N ILE A 48 4.56 3.85 -6.37
CA ILE A 48 5.33 4.04 -5.14
C ILE A 48 6.11 2.77 -4.83
N GLY A 49 7.33 2.91 -4.35
CA GLY A 49 8.17 1.78 -4.02
C GLY A 49 9.25 2.12 -3.00
N TYR A 50 10.26 1.25 -2.89
CA TYR A 50 11.30 1.44 -1.86
C TYR A 50 12.18 2.66 -2.13
N GLY A 51 12.26 3.14 -3.36
CA GLY A 51 12.93 4.39 -3.70
C GLY A 51 12.29 5.62 -3.07
N ASP A 52 11.02 5.53 -2.67
CA ASP A 52 10.27 6.57 -1.95
C ASP A 52 10.31 6.37 -0.44
N GLY A 53 10.77 5.22 0.02
CA GLY A 53 10.77 4.83 1.43
C GLY A 53 9.68 3.84 1.82
N TYR A 54 8.89 3.34 0.87
CA TYR A 54 7.93 2.27 1.12
C TYR A 54 8.65 0.93 1.01
N ARG A 55 9.03 0.38 2.13
CA ARG A 55 10.08 -0.63 2.24
C ARG A 55 9.77 -1.98 1.60
N ARG A 56 10.79 -2.60 1.01
CA ARG A 56 10.71 -3.95 0.43
C ARG A 56 10.23 -5.02 1.42
N GLY A 57 10.49 -4.83 2.71
CA GLY A 57 10.01 -5.74 3.76
C GLY A 57 8.49 -5.87 3.83
N LEU A 58 7.75 -4.95 3.22
CA LEU A 58 6.29 -5.02 3.10
C LEU A 58 5.81 -5.86 1.91
N SER A 59 6.72 -6.41 1.11
CA SER A 59 6.37 -7.31 -0.01
C SER A 59 5.54 -8.48 0.49
N ASN A 60 4.40 -8.74 -0.14
CA ASN A 60 3.41 -9.76 0.26
C ASN A 60 2.82 -9.59 1.67
N LEU A 61 3.17 -8.55 2.41
CA LEU A 61 2.72 -8.32 3.78
C LEU A 61 1.90 -7.04 3.95
N GLY A 62 2.27 -6.00 3.23
CA GLY A 62 1.61 -4.70 3.32
C GLY A 62 0.18 -4.76 2.81
N GLU A 63 -0.63 -3.84 3.30
CA GLU A 63 -2.02 -3.67 2.88
C GLU A 63 -2.24 -2.26 2.36
N VAL A 64 -3.21 -2.12 1.49
CA VAL A 64 -3.68 -0.82 0.96
C VAL A 64 -5.20 -0.77 1.02
N ILE A 65 -5.76 0.44 1.01
CA ILE A 65 -7.21 0.63 0.95
C ILE A 65 -7.56 1.22 -0.42
N VAL A 66 -8.44 0.53 -1.13
CA VAL A 66 -8.99 0.97 -2.42
C VAL A 66 -10.50 0.92 -2.33
N ARG A 67 -11.16 2.06 -2.59
CA ARG A 67 -12.63 2.18 -2.54
C ARG A 67 -13.23 1.64 -1.23
N GLY A 68 -12.56 1.89 -0.11
CA GLY A 68 -13.01 1.48 1.22
C GLY A 68 -12.75 0.02 1.59
N HIS A 69 -12.04 -0.73 0.76
CA HIS A 69 -11.69 -2.13 1.01
C HIS A 69 -10.18 -2.31 1.12
N LYS A 70 -9.74 -3.17 2.06
CA LYS A 70 -8.33 -3.54 2.22
C LYS A 70 -7.96 -4.67 1.28
N TYR A 71 -6.78 -4.53 0.67
CA TYR A 71 -6.18 -5.56 -0.18
C TYR A 71 -4.69 -5.69 0.14
N LYS A 72 -4.14 -6.88 -0.04
CA LYS A 72 -2.72 -7.14 0.18
C LYS A 72 -1.90 -6.77 -1.04
N ILE A 73 -0.69 -6.30 -0.78
CA ILE A 73 0.34 -6.13 -1.79
C ILE A 73 0.70 -7.51 -2.35
N ALA A 74 0.75 -7.62 -3.66
CA ALA A 74 1.06 -8.84 -4.38
C ALA A 74 2.50 -8.79 -4.91
N GLY A 75 3.34 -9.67 -4.39
CA GLY A 75 4.72 -9.80 -4.82
C GLY A 75 5.67 -8.80 -4.21
N SER A 76 6.83 -8.68 -4.83
CA SER A 76 7.90 -7.80 -4.39
C SER A 76 7.58 -6.34 -4.68
N ILE A 77 7.86 -5.48 -3.70
CA ILE A 77 7.87 -4.04 -3.90
C ILE A 77 9.12 -3.69 -4.69
N CYS A 78 8.93 -2.97 -5.80
CA CYS A 78 10.02 -2.51 -6.66
C CYS A 78 10.49 -1.12 -6.21
N MET A 79 11.50 -0.57 -6.91
CA MET A 79 12.03 0.75 -6.57
C MET A 79 10.95 1.83 -6.68
N ASP A 80 10.16 1.82 -7.77
CA ASP A 80 9.24 2.90 -8.10
C ASP A 80 7.78 2.46 -8.23
N MET A 81 7.47 1.19 -7.98
CA MET A 81 6.12 0.67 -8.11
C MET A 81 5.88 -0.57 -7.23
N LEU A 82 4.64 -0.84 -6.98
CA LEU A 82 4.16 -2.08 -6.38
C LEU A 82 2.81 -2.48 -6.99
N MET A 83 2.45 -3.75 -6.86
CA MET A 83 1.20 -4.29 -7.38
C MET A 83 0.31 -4.77 -6.24
N VAL A 84 -0.99 -4.74 -6.50
CA VAL A 84 -2.02 -5.18 -5.54
C VAL A 84 -3.00 -6.08 -6.26
N ASP A 85 -3.34 -7.20 -5.63
CA ASP A 85 -4.36 -8.13 -6.14
C ASP A 85 -5.71 -7.78 -5.53
N LEU A 86 -6.64 -7.35 -6.37
CA LEU A 86 -8.01 -7.01 -5.98
C LEU A 86 -8.96 -8.23 -6.03
N GLY A 87 -8.44 -9.40 -6.38
CA GLY A 87 -9.26 -10.60 -6.57
C GLY A 87 -10.12 -10.54 -7.84
N ALA A 88 -11.11 -11.43 -7.89
CA ALA A 88 -11.97 -11.56 -9.07
C ALA A 88 -12.99 -10.44 -9.20
N THR A 89 -13.35 -9.78 -8.10
CA THR A 89 -14.49 -8.84 -8.03
C THR A 89 -14.13 -7.44 -7.54
N GLY A 90 -12.89 -7.24 -7.07
CA GLY A 90 -12.47 -5.93 -6.61
C GLY A 90 -12.43 -4.91 -7.76
N GLU A 91 -12.86 -3.69 -7.49
CA GLU A 91 -12.95 -2.64 -8.50
C GLU A 91 -11.95 -1.52 -8.24
N ALA A 92 -11.31 -1.08 -9.29
CA ALA A 92 -10.48 0.12 -9.30
C ALA A 92 -10.34 0.64 -10.73
N TYR A 93 -10.14 1.94 -10.85
CA TYR A 93 -9.86 2.60 -12.13
C TYR A 93 -8.55 3.38 -12.02
N VAL A 94 -7.86 3.54 -13.15
CA VAL A 94 -6.69 4.42 -13.23
C VAL A 94 -7.06 5.80 -12.71
N GLY A 95 -6.26 6.34 -11.80
CA GLY A 95 -6.50 7.61 -11.13
C GLY A 95 -7.21 7.50 -9.78
N ASP A 96 -7.78 6.34 -9.45
CA ASP A 96 -8.39 6.14 -8.13
C ASP A 96 -7.38 6.32 -7.00
N ARG A 97 -7.84 6.97 -5.94
CA ARG A 97 -7.04 7.20 -4.74
C ARG A 97 -6.85 5.91 -3.96
N VAL A 98 -5.61 5.66 -3.53
CA VAL A 98 -5.23 4.49 -2.75
C VAL A 98 -4.54 4.94 -1.46
N ILE A 99 -4.99 4.42 -0.33
CA ILE A 99 -4.45 4.75 0.99
C ILE A 99 -3.44 3.68 1.40
N LEU A 100 -2.22 4.10 1.67
CA LEU A 100 -1.15 3.24 2.20
C LEU A 100 -1.00 3.40 3.71
N ILE A 101 -1.22 4.60 4.21
CA ILE A 101 -1.35 4.93 5.63
C ILE A 101 -2.49 5.93 5.74
N GLY A 102 -3.44 5.68 6.61
CA GLY A 102 -4.58 6.55 6.81
C GLY A 102 -5.90 5.82 6.81
N LYS A 103 -6.96 6.57 6.62
CA LYS A 103 -8.34 6.08 6.73
C LYS A 103 -9.14 6.38 5.48
N GLN A 104 -9.96 5.41 5.08
CA GLN A 104 -10.97 5.57 4.04
C GLN A 104 -12.19 4.71 4.39
N GLY A 105 -13.35 5.34 4.49
CA GLY A 105 -14.56 4.65 4.95
C GLY A 105 -14.39 4.16 6.40
N VAL A 106 -14.64 2.88 6.62
CA VAL A 106 -14.47 2.23 7.94
C VAL A 106 -13.09 1.61 8.11
N GLU A 107 -12.29 1.56 7.04
CA GLU A 107 -10.97 0.94 7.06
C GLU A 107 -9.87 1.95 7.39
N GLU A 108 -8.86 1.48 8.11
CA GLU A 108 -7.73 2.29 8.52
C GLU A 108 -6.44 1.46 8.51
N ILE A 109 -5.35 2.09 8.07
CA ILE A 109 -4.00 1.54 8.15
C ILE A 109 -3.15 2.52 8.95
N LEU A 110 -2.64 2.06 10.09
CA LEU A 110 -1.79 2.85 10.96
C LEU A 110 -0.33 2.61 10.65
N ILE A 111 0.50 3.65 10.79
CA ILE A 111 1.95 3.52 10.63
C ILE A 111 2.55 2.51 11.62
N SER A 112 1.96 2.34 12.79
CA SER A 112 2.36 1.32 13.76
C SER A 112 2.21 -0.10 13.22
N GLN A 113 1.21 -0.34 12.37
CA GLN A 113 1.02 -1.64 11.71
C GLN A 113 2.13 -1.92 10.70
N LEU A 114 2.58 -0.90 9.96
CA LEU A 114 3.73 -1.03 9.07
C LEU A 114 5.01 -1.35 9.86
N ALA A 115 5.24 -0.61 10.94
CA ALA A 115 6.41 -0.82 11.80
C ALA A 115 6.44 -2.25 12.36
N LEU A 116 5.30 -2.76 12.81
CA LEU A 116 5.19 -4.12 13.32
C LEU A 116 5.53 -5.17 12.24
N LYS A 117 4.98 -5.01 11.04
CA LYS A 117 5.25 -5.91 9.90
C LYS A 117 6.72 -5.88 9.47
N LEU A 118 7.38 -4.75 9.63
CA LEU A 118 8.79 -4.55 9.29
C LEU A 118 9.75 -4.94 10.44
N ASN A 119 9.22 -5.35 11.58
CA ASN A 119 10.01 -5.55 12.80
C ASN A 119 10.87 -4.31 13.13
N SER A 120 10.24 -3.16 13.08
CA SER A 120 10.85 -1.85 13.22
C SER A 120 10.06 -1.00 14.22
N ILE A 121 10.41 0.27 14.31
CA ILE A 121 9.70 1.27 15.13
C ILE A 121 9.10 2.36 14.24
N ILE A 122 8.05 3.03 14.75
CA ILE A 122 7.33 4.07 14.00
C ILE A 122 8.27 5.14 13.48
N TYR A 123 9.22 5.58 14.30
CA TYR A 123 10.15 6.66 13.93
C TYR A 123 11.04 6.29 12.74
N GLU A 124 11.52 5.06 12.69
CA GLU A 124 12.33 4.57 11.57
C GLU A 124 11.53 4.52 10.28
N VAL A 125 10.30 4.03 10.36
CA VAL A 125 9.40 3.99 9.19
C VAL A 125 9.10 5.41 8.71
N LEU A 126 8.81 6.31 9.64
CA LEU A 126 8.44 7.70 9.33
C LEU A 126 9.56 8.47 8.63
N VAL A 127 10.80 8.40 9.17
CA VAL A 127 11.94 9.10 8.57
C VAL A 127 12.43 8.44 7.29
N GLY A 128 12.03 7.22 7.03
CA GLY A 128 12.35 6.50 5.79
C GLY A 128 11.65 7.07 4.56
N PHE A 129 10.51 7.73 4.71
CA PHE A 129 9.84 8.42 3.60
C PHE A 129 10.65 9.66 3.23
N ASN A 130 11.15 9.67 2.00
CA ASN A 130 12.06 10.70 1.56
C ASN A 130 11.38 11.85 0.84
N GLU A 131 12.18 12.81 0.37
CA GLU A 131 11.70 14.04 -0.26
C GLU A 131 11.10 13.87 -1.66
N ARG A 132 11.18 12.67 -2.24
CA ARG A 132 10.48 12.35 -3.50
C ARG A 132 8.97 12.39 -3.32
N ILE A 133 8.49 12.19 -2.09
CA ILE A 133 7.06 12.25 -1.77
C ILE A 133 6.71 13.69 -1.37
N PRO A 134 5.84 14.37 -2.13
CA PRO A 134 5.37 15.71 -1.74
C PRO A 134 4.64 15.68 -0.41
N ARG A 135 4.90 16.68 0.45
CA ARG A 135 4.14 16.89 1.69
C ARG A 135 3.07 17.93 1.42
N VAL A 136 1.83 17.57 1.69
CA VAL A 136 0.68 18.46 1.52
C VAL A 136 0.01 18.63 2.87
N ILE A 137 -0.20 19.88 3.26
CA ILE A 137 -0.94 20.22 4.49
C ILE A 137 -2.39 20.43 4.11
N ILE A 138 -3.28 19.75 4.79
CA ILE A 138 -4.71 19.83 4.58
C ILE A 138 -5.46 20.25 5.83
#